data_8d0b742c010880a45857cbf88fac4e1b
#
_entry.id   8d0b742c010880a45857cbf88fac4e1b
#
_cell.length_a   1.000
_cell.length_b   1.000
_cell.length_c   1.000
_cell.angle_alpha   90.00
_cell.angle_beta   90.00
_cell.angle_gamma   90.00
#
_symmetry.space_group_name_H-M   'P 1'
#
loop_
_entity.id
_entity.type
_entity.pdbx_description
1 polymer ?
#
loop_
_entity_poly.entity_id
_entity_poly.type
_entity_poly.pdbx_seq_one_letter_code
_entity_poly.pdbx_strand_id
1 'polypeptide(L)'
;TRENKDKRYHQVLLAKNEIGYKNLVKMCSLGYMEGMYGKYPRIDRTLIEKYHEGLIATTCCLAAEVPRAIMKKSKEEAEATFKWWLDIFGEDYYIELQRHDIPDQIYVNDTLLQYAKKYNVKVIATNDAHYVDQADANAHDILLCINTGEKQATPKMKDFGDDDMMVKGKRFAFYNDQFYFKTQSEMTNLFEDVPQAIDYTNEIVDKVQLLDLKRDILLPAFPIPPTFKIHDDDVLNQWEYLKHLTFEGAKKRYVDIDAEHEERINFELFTIKTMGFAGYFLIVMDFIRAGRDMGVFVGPGRGSAAGSVVAYCIGITNIDPMKYNLLFERFLNPDRKSMPDIDTDFDDRSE
;
A
#
# COMPACT_ATOMS: atom_id res chain seq x y z
N THR A 1 9.31 -23.60 14.28
CA THR A 1 10.61 -23.85 14.94
C THR A 1 11.58 -22.72 14.61
N ARG A 2 12.56 -22.42 15.48
CA ARG A 2 13.55 -21.35 15.29
C ARG A 2 14.30 -21.43 13.94
N GLU A 3 14.43 -22.62 13.37
CA GLU A 3 15.14 -22.90 12.12
C GLU A 3 14.40 -22.46 10.85
N ASN A 4 13.07 -22.24 10.91
CA ASN A 4 12.26 -21.81 9.77
C ASN A 4 11.86 -20.32 9.82
N LYS A 5 12.47 -19.55 10.71
CA LYS A 5 12.05 -18.16 10.98
C LYS A 5 12.22 -17.22 9.81
N ASP A 6 13.21 -17.44 8.94
CA ASP A 6 13.65 -16.45 7.97
C ASP A 6 13.41 -16.87 6.50
N LYS A 7 12.63 -17.94 6.26
CA LYS A 7 12.28 -18.32 4.89
C LYS A 7 11.16 -17.43 4.36
N ARG A 8 11.54 -16.47 3.55
CA ARG A 8 10.64 -15.65 2.74
C ARG A 8 10.84 -16.00 1.28
N TYR A 9 9.77 -15.97 0.53
CA TYR A 9 9.77 -16.17 -0.91
C TYR A 9 9.12 -14.98 -1.57
N HIS A 10 9.61 -14.62 -2.76
CA HIS A 10 8.90 -13.68 -3.62
C HIS A 10 7.76 -14.41 -4.31
N GLN A 11 6.65 -13.69 -4.55
CA GLN A 11 5.53 -14.21 -5.32
C GLN A 11 4.83 -13.07 -6.04
N VAL A 12 4.67 -13.21 -7.36
CA VAL A 12 3.85 -12.31 -8.17
C VAL A 12 2.42 -12.84 -8.21
N LEU A 13 1.47 -12.00 -7.81
CA LEU A 13 0.04 -12.22 -7.93
C LEU A 13 -0.58 -11.01 -8.64
N LEU A 14 -1.36 -11.24 -9.69
CA LEU A 14 -2.04 -10.20 -10.44
C LEU A 14 -3.56 -10.36 -10.27
N ALA A 15 -4.25 -9.26 -9.96
CA ALA A 15 -5.71 -9.27 -9.93
C ALA A 15 -6.25 -9.21 -11.36
N LYS A 16 -7.02 -10.22 -11.79
CA LYS A 16 -7.67 -10.21 -13.11
C LYS A 16 -9.06 -9.56 -13.10
N ASN A 17 -9.67 -9.38 -11.93
CA ASN A 17 -10.99 -8.78 -11.77
C ASN A 17 -11.18 -8.18 -10.37
N GLU A 18 -12.37 -7.64 -10.08
CA GLU A 18 -12.70 -7.02 -8.80
C GLU A 18 -12.54 -7.97 -7.61
N ILE A 19 -12.91 -9.25 -7.77
CA ILE A 19 -12.77 -10.27 -6.71
C ILE A 19 -11.28 -10.44 -6.38
N GLY A 20 -10.44 -10.63 -7.40
CA GLY A 20 -8.98 -10.75 -7.21
C GLY A 20 -8.38 -9.51 -6.55
N TYR A 21 -8.80 -8.30 -6.94
CA TYR A 21 -8.34 -7.07 -6.30
C TYR A 21 -8.69 -7.02 -4.81
N LYS A 22 -9.96 -7.35 -4.44
CA LYS A 22 -10.39 -7.41 -3.05
C LYS A 22 -9.64 -8.48 -2.25
N ASN A 23 -9.34 -9.62 -2.89
CA ASN A 23 -8.56 -10.69 -2.28
C ASN A 23 -7.10 -10.27 -2.04
N LEU A 24 -6.46 -9.56 -2.96
CA LEU A 24 -5.13 -8.98 -2.73
C LEU A 24 -5.13 -7.99 -1.56
N VAL A 25 -6.09 -7.07 -1.52
CA VAL A 25 -6.24 -6.12 -0.41
C VAL A 25 -6.39 -6.86 0.92
N LYS A 26 -7.21 -7.93 0.94
CA LYS A 26 -7.43 -8.74 2.15
C LYS A 26 -6.17 -9.48 2.59
N MET A 27 -5.46 -10.13 1.67
CA MET A 27 -4.21 -10.84 1.97
C MET A 27 -3.12 -9.88 2.47
N CYS A 28 -2.94 -8.72 1.82
CA CYS A 28 -2.00 -7.70 2.29
C CYS A 28 -2.35 -7.24 3.70
N SER A 29 -3.62 -6.94 3.98
CA SER A 29 -4.06 -6.52 5.32
C SER A 29 -3.77 -7.59 6.37
N LEU A 30 -4.10 -8.85 6.10
CA LEU A 30 -3.82 -9.97 7.02
C LEU A 30 -2.30 -10.20 7.20
N GLY A 31 -1.51 -10.01 6.14
CA GLY A 31 -0.05 -10.05 6.23
C GLY A 31 0.52 -9.05 7.24
N TYR A 32 -0.02 -7.83 7.26
CA TYR A 32 0.36 -6.81 8.26
C TYR A 32 -0.21 -7.07 9.65
N MET A 33 -1.46 -7.53 9.75
CA MET A 33 -2.14 -7.72 11.04
C MET A 33 -1.68 -9.00 11.77
N GLU A 34 -1.49 -10.08 11.03
CA GLU A 34 -1.28 -11.43 11.59
C GLU A 34 0.06 -12.06 11.17
N GLY A 35 0.60 -11.62 10.02
CA GLY A 35 1.79 -12.21 9.38
C GLY A 35 3.11 -11.49 9.66
N MET A 36 3.14 -10.48 10.54
CA MET A 36 4.35 -9.72 10.81
C MET A 36 5.45 -10.57 11.45
N TYR A 37 6.64 -10.52 10.84
CA TYR A 37 7.85 -11.08 11.40
C TYR A 37 9.00 -10.06 11.34
N GLY A 38 9.37 -9.53 12.48
CA GLY A 38 10.23 -8.36 12.53
C GLY A 38 9.54 -7.17 11.82
N LYS A 39 10.18 -6.61 10.81
CA LYS A 39 9.64 -5.49 10.01
C LYS A 39 8.93 -5.93 8.71
N TYR A 40 8.77 -7.23 8.48
CA TYR A 40 8.24 -7.74 7.21
C TYR A 40 6.89 -8.40 7.39
N PRO A 41 5.83 -7.94 6.71
CA PRO A 41 4.58 -8.65 6.60
C PRO A 41 4.74 -9.87 5.68
N ARG A 42 4.11 -10.99 6.03
CA ARG A 42 4.17 -12.24 5.26
C ARG A 42 2.78 -12.84 5.13
N ILE A 43 2.55 -13.50 4.02
CA ILE A 43 1.38 -14.34 3.80
C ILE A 43 1.84 -15.80 3.64
N ASP A 44 1.03 -16.74 4.06
CA ASP A 44 1.31 -18.17 3.95
C ASP A 44 0.41 -18.85 2.89
N ARG A 45 0.64 -20.13 2.69
CA ARG A 45 -0.13 -20.93 1.74
C ARG A 45 -1.62 -21.01 2.11
N THR A 46 -1.96 -20.99 3.39
CA THR A 46 -3.36 -21.02 3.85
C THR A 46 -4.13 -19.80 3.39
N LEU A 47 -3.50 -18.62 3.46
CA LEU A 47 -4.10 -17.39 2.95
C LEU A 47 -4.23 -17.40 1.43
N ILE A 48 -3.23 -17.94 0.71
CA ILE A 48 -3.28 -18.08 -0.75
C ILE A 48 -4.42 -19.04 -1.14
N GLU A 49 -4.54 -20.21 -0.54
CA GLU A 49 -5.63 -21.15 -0.78
C GLU A 49 -7.01 -20.51 -0.56
N LYS A 50 -7.14 -19.69 0.46
CA LYS A 50 -8.40 -19.04 0.82
C LYS A 50 -8.79 -17.88 -0.09
N TYR A 51 -7.82 -17.15 -0.63
CA TYR A 51 -8.04 -15.88 -1.32
C TYR A 51 -7.48 -15.86 -2.75
N HIS A 52 -7.26 -17.02 -3.40
CA HIS A 52 -6.72 -17.11 -4.76
C HIS A 52 -7.71 -16.72 -5.85
N GLU A 53 -8.99 -16.74 -5.59
CA GLU A 53 -10.04 -16.46 -6.59
C GLU A 53 -9.84 -15.09 -7.25
N GLY A 54 -9.93 -15.05 -8.58
CA GLY A 54 -9.74 -13.83 -9.36
C GLY A 54 -8.28 -13.36 -9.48
N LEU A 55 -7.31 -14.20 -9.08
CA LEU A 55 -5.88 -13.92 -9.20
C LEU A 55 -5.23 -14.77 -10.28
N ILE A 56 -4.17 -14.22 -10.87
CA ILE A 56 -3.20 -14.91 -11.71
C ILE A 56 -1.92 -15.02 -10.89
N ALA A 57 -1.26 -16.18 -10.91
CA ALA A 57 0.02 -16.41 -10.28
C ALA A 57 1.08 -16.82 -11.29
N THR A 58 2.35 -16.50 -11.01
CA THR A 58 3.50 -16.94 -11.81
C THR A 58 4.49 -17.72 -10.97
N THR A 59 5.46 -18.38 -11.62
CA THR A 59 6.60 -18.97 -10.90
C THR A 59 7.57 -17.93 -10.37
N CYS A 60 7.42 -16.65 -10.76
CA CYS A 60 8.19 -15.51 -10.32
C CYS A 60 9.72 -15.65 -10.53
N CYS A 61 10.54 -14.87 -9.82
CA CYS A 61 12.00 -14.82 -9.96
C CYS A 61 12.73 -15.93 -9.16
N LEU A 62 14.07 -15.95 -9.20
CA LEU A 62 14.90 -16.93 -8.47
C LEU A 62 14.66 -16.95 -6.95
N ALA A 63 14.17 -15.85 -6.38
CA ALA A 63 13.83 -15.78 -4.96
C ALA A 63 12.46 -16.41 -4.60
N ALA A 64 11.68 -16.88 -5.59
CA ALA A 64 10.39 -17.50 -5.38
C ALA A 64 10.47 -18.96 -4.90
N GLU A 65 9.36 -19.48 -4.40
CA GLU A 65 9.32 -20.81 -3.78
C GLU A 65 9.67 -21.94 -4.78
N VAL A 66 9.11 -21.90 -6.00
CA VAL A 66 9.36 -22.94 -7.01
C VAL A 66 10.80 -22.90 -7.54
N PRO A 67 11.36 -21.76 -8.00
CA PRO A 67 12.77 -21.65 -8.37
C PRO A 67 13.73 -22.08 -7.27
N ARG A 68 13.49 -21.65 -6.02
CA ARG A 68 14.33 -22.09 -4.89
C ARG A 68 14.22 -23.60 -4.61
N ALA A 69 13.05 -24.19 -4.79
CA ALA A 69 12.90 -25.64 -4.67
C ALA A 69 13.69 -26.36 -5.76
N ILE A 70 13.67 -25.89 -7.01
CA ILE A 70 14.47 -26.44 -8.12
C ILE A 70 15.97 -26.37 -7.82
N MET A 71 16.47 -25.26 -7.25
CA MET A 71 17.89 -25.08 -6.96
C MET A 71 18.38 -25.83 -5.71
N LYS A 72 17.52 -25.98 -4.68
CA LYS A 72 17.97 -26.37 -3.33
C LYS A 72 17.34 -27.64 -2.78
N LYS A 73 16.35 -28.26 -3.47
CA LYS A 73 15.67 -29.46 -3.00
C LYS A 73 15.79 -30.61 -4.00
N SER A 74 15.22 -31.77 -3.67
CA SER A 74 15.11 -32.87 -4.61
C SER A 74 14.18 -32.52 -5.77
N LYS A 75 14.30 -33.24 -6.89
CA LYS A 75 13.43 -33.06 -8.07
C LYS A 75 11.97 -33.29 -7.73
N GLU A 76 11.70 -34.30 -6.90
CA GLU A 76 10.37 -34.67 -6.44
C GLU A 76 9.73 -33.56 -5.57
N GLU A 77 10.51 -32.98 -4.65
CA GLU A 77 10.03 -31.86 -3.81
C GLU A 77 9.81 -30.58 -4.63
N ALA A 78 10.69 -30.28 -5.59
CA ALA A 78 10.53 -29.15 -6.50
C ALA A 78 9.27 -29.30 -7.35
N GLU A 79 9.06 -30.48 -7.92
CA GLU A 79 7.88 -30.79 -8.71
C GLU A 79 6.59 -30.76 -7.88
N ALA A 80 6.61 -31.27 -6.65
CA ALA A 80 5.48 -31.20 -5.73
C ALA A 80 5.14 -29.73 -5.36
N THR A 81 6.16 -28.90 -5.19
CA THR A 81 5.98 -27.45 -4.94
C THR A 81 5.31 -26.78 -6.16
N PHE A 82 5.79 -27.05 -7.36
CA PHE A 82 5.18 -26.54 -8.59
C PHE A 82 3.73 -26.98 -8.75
N LYS A 83 3.45 -28.25 -8.50
CA LYS A 83 2.08 -28.81 -8.60
C LYS A 83 1.12 -28.16 -7.62
N TRP A 84 1.57 -27.85 -6.40
CA TRP A 84 0.71 -27.17 -5.43
C TRP A 84 0.18 -25.82 -5.98
N TRP A 85 1.04 -25.03 -6.63
CA TRP A 85 0.63 -23.78 -7.26
C TRP A 85 -0.30 -24.03 -8.45
N LEU A 86 0.02 -25.01 -9.28
CA LEU A 86 -0.79 -25.38 -10.44
C LEU A 86 -2.18 -25.86 -10.02
N ASP A 87 -2.28 -26.68 -8.97
CA ASP A 87 -3.55 -27.22 -8.46
C ASP A 87 -4.48 -26.11 -7.94
N ILE A 88 -3.93 -25.00 -7.40
CA ILE A 88 -4.72 -23.86 -6.91
C ILE A 88 -5.14 -22.92 -8.04
N PHE A 89 -4.22 -22.56 -8.93
CA PHE A 89 -4.46 -21.51 -9.92
C PHE A 89 -4.89 -22.05 -11.29
N GLY A 90 -4.67 -23.33 -11.57
CA GLY A 90 -5.07 -23.96 -12.81
C GLY A 90 -4.57 -23.22 -14.05
N GLU A 91 -5.49 -22.78 -14.92
CA GLU A 91 -5.19 -22.02 -16.14
C GLU A 91 -4.71 -20.57 -15.90
N ASP A 92 -4.81 -20.09 -14.67
CA ASP A 92 -4.30 -18.79 -14.22
C ASP A 92 -2.90 -18.90 -13.59
N TYR A 93 -2.25 -20.08 -13.70
CA TYR A 93 -0.86 -20.25 -13.33
C TYR A 93 0.04 -20.23 -14.54
N TYR A 94 1.04 -19.35 -14.53
CA TYR A 94 2.00 -19.19 -15.62
C TYR A 94 3.42 -19.48 -15.16
N ILE A 95 4.19 -20.14 -15.99
CA ILE A 95 5.63 -20.23 -15.84
C ILE A 95 6.23 -18.92 -16.33
N GLU A 96 6.95 -18.24 -15.46
CA GLU A 96 7.67 -17.00 -15.75
C GLU A 96 9.12 -17.31 -16.04
N LEU A 97 9.60 -16.89 -17.21
CA LEU A 97 10.99 -17.01 -17.62
C LEU A 97 11.65 -15.65 -17.64
N GLN A 98 12.79 -15.55 -16.98
CA GLN A 98 13.65 -14.37 -16.98
C GLN A 98 15.03 -14.75 -17.53
N ARG A 99 15.68 -13.85 -18.27
CA ARG A 99 16.98 -14.10 -18.91
C ARG A 99 17.95 -12.92 -18.69
N HIS A 100 18.90 -13.10 -17.76
CA HIS A 100 19.91 -12.10 -17.38
C HIS A 100 21.32 -12.70 -17.37
N ASP A 101 21.59 -13.76 -18.14
CA ASP A 101 22.88 -14.46 -18.18
C ASP A 101 23.37 -14.92 -16.80
N ILE A 102 22.45 -15.38 -15.96
CA ILE A 102 22.72 -15.91 -14.62
C ILE A 102 22.66 -17.44 -14.69
N PRO A 103 23.73 -18.18 -14.30
CA PRO A 103 23.75 -19.64 -14.40
C PRO A 103 22.60 -20.35 -13.71
N ASP A 104 22.24 -19.91 -12.51
CA ASP A 104 21.11 -20.47 -11.75
C ASP A 104 19.77 -20.24 -12.48
N GLN A 105 19.62 -19.09 -13.14
CA GLN A 105 18.42 -18.77 -13.90
C GLN A 105 18.29 -19.66 -15.15
N ILE A 106 19.40 -19.94 -15.83
CA ILE A 106 19.43 -20.86 -16.97
C ILE A 106 18.96 -22.26 -16.51
N TYR A 107 19.55 -22.77 -15.42
CA TYR A 107 19.20 -24.09 -14.87
C TYR A 107 17.71 -24.17 -14.45
N VAL A 108 17.20 -23.14 -13.80
CA VAL A 108 15.80 -23.06 -13.39
C VAL A 108 14.88 -23.00 -14.61
N ASN A 109 15.19 -22.17 -15.60
CA ASN A 109 14.42 -22.04 -16.84
C ASN A 109 14.32 -23.37 -17.59
N ASP A 110 15.42 -24.12 -17.72
CA ASP A 110 15.43 -25.44 -18.36
C ASP A 110 14.47 -26.42 -17.65
N THR A 111 14.47 -26.41 -16.33
CA THR A 111 13.56 -27.24 -15.54
C THR A 111 12.11 -26.79 -15.67
N LEU A 112 11.85 -25.49 -15.65
CA LEU A 112 10.51 -24.92 -15.82
C LEU A 112 9.94 -25.19 -17.21
N LEU A 113 10.77 -25.16 -18.27
CA LEU A 113 10.34 -25.55 -19.63
C LEU A 113 9.97 -27.04 -19.73
N GLN A 114 10.66 -27.92 -18.97
CA GLN A 114 10.25 -29.32 -18.86
C GLN A 114 8.88 -29.45 -18.15
N TYR A 115 8.64 -28.68 -17.09
CA TYR A 115 7.34 -28.64 -16.41
C TYR A 115 6.24 -28.06 -17.31
N ALA A 116 6.53 -26.99 -18.07
CA ALA A 116 5.63 -26.42 -19.05
C ALA A 116 5.10 -27.48 -20.01
N LYS A 117 6.01 -28.28 -20.59
CA LYS A 117 5.67 -29.35 -21.49
C LYS A 117 4.94 -30.51 -20.81
N LYS A 118 5.40 -30.91 -19.61
CA LYS A 118 4.83 -32.07 -18.87
C LYS A 118 3.41 -31.79 -18.39
N TYR A 119 3.12 -30.58 -17.93
CA TYR A 119 1.85 -30.20 -17.33
C TYR A 119 0.99 -29.28 -18.20
N ASN A 120 1.43 -29.03 -19.44
CA ASN A 120 0.75 -28.13 -20.39
C ASN A 120 0.47 -26.72 -19.77
N VAL A 121 1.47 -26.16 -19.08
CA VAL A 121 1.38 -24.82 -18.48
C VAL A 121 2.02 -23.80 -19.42
N LYS A 122 1.35 -22.68 -19.62
CA LYS A 122 1.81 -21.59 -20.48
C LYS A 122 3.02 -20.89 -19.86
N VAL A 123 3.92 -20.42 -20.73
CA VAL A 123 5.14 -19.70 -20.35
C VAL A 123 5.02 -18.24 -20.72
N ILE A 124 5.50 -17.34 -19.88
CA ILE A 124 5.60 -15.91 -20.15
C ILE A 124 7.03 -15.43 -19.98
N ALA A 125 7.42 -14.43 -20.77
CA ALA A 125 8.70 -13.76 -20.66
C ALA A 125 8.55 -12.47 -19.86
N THR A 126 9.42 -12.27 -18.84
CA THR A 126 9.50 -11.01 -18.09
C THR A 126 10.93 -10.52 -18.01
N ASN A 127 11.11 -9.24 -17.70
CA ASN A 127 12.42 -8.61 -17.74
C ASN A 127 13.01 -8.27 -16.37
N ASP A 128 12.20 -8.21 -15.31
CA ASP A 128 12.67 -7.80 -13.97
C ASP A 128 13.51 -6.50 -14.01
N ALA A 129 12.99 -5.46 -14.69
CA ALA A 129 13.71 -4.20 -14.90
C ALA A 129 13.84 -3.41 -13.59
N HIS A 130 15.05 -2.96 -13.28
CA HIS A 130 15.38 -2.18 -12.09
C HIS A 130 15.87 -0.77 -12.39
N TYR A 131 16.21 -0.47 -13.66
CA TYR A 131 16.60 0.84 -14.16
C TYR A 131 16.23 0.96 -15.64
N VAL A 132 16.26 2.18 -16.17
CA VAL A 132 15.74 2.47 -17.52
C VAL A 132 16.73 2.04 -18.60
N ASP A 133 17.92 2.63 -18.61
CA ASP A 133 18.93 2.37 -19.64
C ASP A 133 20.03 1.44 -19.10
N GLN A 134 20.63 0.63 -19.96
CA GLN A 134 21.72 -0.27 -19.59
C GLN A 134 22.90 0.50 -18.95
N ALA A 135 23.15 1.73 -19.39
CA ALA A 135 24.19 2.60 -18.84
C ALA A 135 23.95 2.99 -17.37
N ASP A 136 22.71 2.89 -16.87
CA ASP A 136 22.34 3.25 -15.50
C ASP A 136 22.72 2.17 -14.47
N ALA A 137 23.23 1.03 -14.90
CA ALA A 137 23.62 -0.07 -14.02
C ALA A 137 24.59 0.36 -12.90
N ASN A 138 25.57 1.24 -13.23
CA ASN A 138 26.50 1.75 -12.23
C ASN A 138 25.84 2.73 -11.24
N ALA A 139 24.94 3.59 -11.70
CA ALA A 139 24.19 4.50 -10.84
C ALA A 139 23.29 3.72 -9.89
N HIS A 140 22.63 2.67 -10.38
CA HIS A 140 21.83 1.76 -9.57
C HIS A 140 22.66 1.02 -8.50
N ASP A 141 23.88 0.53 -8.86
CA ASP A 141 24.80 -0.11 -7.91
C ASP A 141 25.24 0.86 -6.79
N ILE A 142 25.46 2.14 -7.11
CA ILE A 142 25.75 3.18 -6.11
C ILE A 142 24.54 3.40 -5.20
N LEU A 143 23.34 3.46 -5.77
CA LEU A 143 22.10 3.62 -4.99
C LEU A 143 21.89 2.46 -4.01
N LEU A 144 22.18 1.23 -4.42
CA LEU A 144 22.15 0.05 -3.52
C LEU A 144 23.17 0.20 -2.38
N CYS A 145 24.38 0.70 -2.67
CA CYS A 145 25.37 0.97 -1.63
C CYS A 145 24.89 2.01 -0.62
N ILE A 146 24.27 3.09 -1.08
CA ILE A 146 23.68 4.12 -0.19
C ILE A 146 22.59 3.51 0.70
N ASN A 147 21.68 2.73 0.12
CA ASN A 147 20.57 2.12 0.86
C ASN A 147 21.01 1.09 1.91
N THR A 148 22.13 0.41 1.67
CA THR A 148 22.65 -0.65 2.57
C THR A 148 23.76 -0.16 3.49
N GLY A 149 24.22 1.08 3.34
CA GLY A 149 25.36 1.63 4.10
C GLY A 149 26.73 1.04 3.69
N GLU A 150 26.81 0.46 2.48
CA GLU A 150 28.00 -0.23 1.98
C GLU A 150 28.76 0.64 0.97
N LYS A 151 29.97 0.18 0.58
CA LYS A 151 30.80 0.82 -0.45
C LYS A 151 30.88 -0.04 -1.69
N GLN A 152 30.99 0.55 -2.87
CA GLN A 152 31.18 -0.22 -4.12
C GLN A 152 32.42 -1.13 -4.09
N ALA A 153 33.45 -0.74 -3.34
CA ALA A 153 34.66 -1.56 -3.17
C ALA A 153 34.43 -2.82 -2.31
N THR A 154 33.31 -2.89 -1.53
CA THR A 154 32.98 -4.09 -0.77
C THR A 154 32.64 -5.23 -1.73
N PRO A 155 33.23 -6.44 -1.56
CA PRO A 155 32.97 -7.57 -2.44
C PRO A 155 31.49 -7.92 -2.55
N LYS A 156 31.03 -8.19 -3.79
CA LYS A 156 29.65 -8.61 -4.04
C LYS A 156 29.37 -10.00 -3.45
N MET A 157 28.16 -10.22 -2.96
CA MET A 157 27.67 -11.58 -2.68
C MET A 157 27.51 -12.35 -3.98
N LYS A 158 27.81 -13.65 -3.97
CA LYS A 158 27.72 -14.48 -5.18
C LYS A 158 26.34 -15.11 -5.36
N ASP A 159 25.56 -15.25 -4.30
CA ASP A 159 24.28 -15.94 -4.32
C ASP A 159 23.09 -14.95 -4.19
N PHE A 160 22.21 -14.98 -5.16
CA PHE A 160 20.94 -14.21 -5.17
C PHE A 160 19.85 -14.79 -4.26
N GLY A 161 20.15 -15.80 -3.48
CA GLY A 161 19.13 -16.62 -2.84
C GLY A 161 18.76 -16.28 -1.41
N ASP A 162 19.52 -15.41 -0.72
CA ASP A 162 19.27 -15.07 0.67
C ASP A 162 19.35 -13.55 0.89
N ASP A 163 18.26 -12.85 0.59
CA ASP A 163 18.12 -11.40 0.80
C ASP A 163 18.30 -10.98 2.28
N ASP A 164 18.25 -11.93 3.21
CA ASP A 164 18.32 -11.69 4.65
C ASP A 164 19.66 -12.02 5.31
N MET A 165 20.54 -12.71 4.62
CA MET A 165 21.86 -13.04 5.15
C MET A 165 22.91 -12.08 4.62
N MET A 166 22.94 -10.86 5.16
CA MET A 166 24.11 -9.98 5.03
C MET A 166 25.34 -10.73 5.53
N VAL A 167 26.09 -11.30 4.61
CA VAL A 167 27.37 -11.94 4.94
C VAL A 167 28.32 -10.83 5.31
N LYS A 168 28.85 -10.83 6.54
CA LYS A 168 29.79 -9.82 7.02
C LYS A 168 30.93 -9.62 6.03
N GLY A 169 31.14 -8.40 5.55
CA GLY A 169 32.18 -8.06 4.58
C GLY A 169 31.80 -8.33 3.12
N LYS A 170 30.51 -8.59 2.81
CA LYS A 170 29.97 -8.65 1.44
C LYS A 170 28.75 -7.77 1.32
N ARG A 171 28.49 -7.26 0.11
CA ARG A 171 27.34 -6.42 -0.18
C ARG A 171 26.40 -7.05 -1.20
N PHE A 172 25.14 -6.66 -1.14
CA PHE A 172 24.18 -6.94 -2.19
C PHE A 172 24.52 -6.12 -3.44
N ALA A 173 24.47 -6.76 -4.60
CA ALA A 173 24.62 -6.12 -5.90
C ALA A 173 24.00 -7.00 -6.98
N PHE A 174 23.55 -6.40 -8.07
CA PHE A 174 23.10 -7.17 -9.23
C PHE A 174 24.28 -7.86 -9.93
N TYR A 175 23.99 -9.00 -10.56
CA TYR A 175 24.98 -9.88 -11.16
C TYR A 175 25.72 -9.19 -12.32
N ASN A 176 24.93 -8.50 -13.16
CA ASN A 176 25.40 -7.79 -14.34
C ASN A 176 24.52 -6.55 -14.65
N ASP A 177 24.63 -5.99 -15.85
CA ASP A 177 23.90 -4.82 -16.33
C ASP A 177 22.64 -5.13 -17.14
N GLN A 178 22.15 -6.37 -17.08
CA GLN A 178 21.00 -6.82 -17.90
C GLN A 178 19.63 -6.51 -17.34
N PHE A 179 19.53 -5.78 -16.23
CA PHE A 179 18.27 -5.44 -15.54
C PHE A 179 17.70 -4.09 -15.97
N TYR A 180 18.01 -3.64 -17.19
CA TYR A 180 17.43 -2.42 -17.76
C TYR A 180 16.08 -2.70 -18.44
N PHE A 181 15.33 -1.64 -18.71
CA PHE A 181 14.02 -1.74 -19.36
C PHE A 181 14.18 -2.00 -20.87
N LYS A 182 14.29 -3.27 -21.23
CA LYS A 182 14.48 -3.73 -22.60
C LYS A 182 13.29 -3.37 -23.50
N THR A 183 13.59 -3.02 -24.74
CA THR A 183 12.58 -2.82 -25.78
C THR A 183 11.89 -4.12 -26.15
N GLN A 184 10.73 -4.03 -26.79
CA GLN A 184 10.01 -5.22 -27.29
C GLN A 184 10.89 -6.03 -28.26
N SER A 185 11.66 -5.37 -29.13
CA SER A 185 12.57 -6.04 -30.06
C SER A 185 13.67 -6.83 -29.34
N GLU A 186 14.29 -6.24 -28.30
CA GLU A 186 15.30 -6.92 -27.50
C GLU A 186 14.70 -8.12 -26.76
N MET A 187 13.50 -7.97 -26.19
CA MET A 187 12.81 -9.08 -25.51
C MET A 187 12.46 -10.19 -26.52
N THR A 188 11.95 -9.86 -27.71
CA THR A 188 11.65 -10.84 -28.75
C THR A 188 12.90 -11.62 -29.18
N ASN A 189 14.02 -10.94 -29.37
CA ASN A 189 15.28 -11.59 -29.72
C ASN A 189 15.81 -12.47 -28.56
N LEU A 190 15.68 -11.99 -27.32
CA LEU A 190 16.13 -12.74 -26.14
C LEU A 190 15.37 -14.05 -25.93
N PHE A 191 14.12 -14.14 -26.41
CA PHE A 191 13.24 -15.32 -26.30
C PHE A 191 12.90 -15.93 -27.67
N GLU A 192 13.77 -15.77 -28.68
CA GLU A 192 13.54 -16.28 -30.04
C GLU A 192 13.31 -17.79 -30.13
N ASP A 193 13.88 -18.57 -29.20
CA ASP A 193 13.71 -20.02 -29.06
C ASP A 193 12.39 -20.43 -28.38
N VAL A 194 11.71 -19.48 -27.72
CA VAL A 194 10.43 -19.68 -27.02
C VAL A 194 9.49 -18.50 -27.33
N PRO A 195 9.16 -18.23 -28.62
CA PRO A 195 8.43 -17.01 -29.01
C PRO A 195 7.03 -16.94 -28.36
N GLN A 196 6.40 -18.08 -28.09
CA GLN A 196 5.12 -18.11 -27.36
C GLN A 196 5.18 -17.48 -25.97
N ALA A 197 6.37 -17.38 -25.35
CA ALA A 197 6.51 -16.71 -24.06
C ALA A 197 6.25 -15.19 -24.13
N ILE A 198 6.50 -14.59 -25.30
CA ILE A 198 6.13 -13.19 -25.58
C ILE A 198 4.62 -13.10 -25.85
N ASP A 199 4.06 -14.01 -26.67
CA ASP A 199 2.65 -13.98 -27.07
C ASP A 199 1.71 -14.15 -25.88
N TYR A 200 2.02 -15.06 -24.94
CA TYR A 200 1.19 -15.29 -23.74
C TYR A 200 1.16 -14.14 -22.76
N THR A 201 2.05 -13.15 -22.87
CA THR A 201 1.91 -11.90 -22.09
C THR A 201 0.64 -11.14 -22.47
N ASN A 202 0.25 -11.18 -23.76
CA ASN A 202 -1.00 -10.57 -24.23
C ASN A 202 -2.23 -11.30 -23.65
N GLU A 203 -2.17 -12.63 -23.49
CA GLU A 203 -3.27 -13.38 -22.86
C GLU A 203 -3.52 -12.91 -21.42
N ILE A 204 -2.46 -12.62 -20.65
CA ILE A 204 -2.62 -12.06 -19.31
C ILE A 204 -3.32 -10.69 -19.38
N VAL A 205 -2.92 -9.83 -20.32
CA VAL A 205 -3.56 -8.53 -20.53
C VAL A 205 -5.05 -8.69 -20.84
N ASP A 206 -5.39 -9.65 -21.74
CA ASP A 206 -6.77 -9.93 -22.15
C ASP A 206 -7.63 -10.49 -21.00
N LYS A 207 -7.02 -11.22 -20.05
CA LYS A 207 -7.70 -11.72 -18.84
C LYS A 207 -8.00 -10.63 -17.82
N VAL A 208 -7.25 -9.53 -17.82
CA VAL A 208 -7.39 -8.47 -16.82
C VAL A 208 -8.53 -7.53 -17.21
N GLN A 209 -9.53 -7.42 -16.36
CA GLN A 209 -10.63 -6.49 -16.50
C GLN A 209 -10.24 -5.10 -16.01
N LEU A 210 -10.68 -4.06 -16.72
CA LEU A 210 -10.52 -2.69 -16.24
C LEU A 210 -11.38 -2.50 -14.99
N LEU A 211 -10.75 -2.11 -13.88
CA LEU A 211 -11.43 -1.81 -12.63
C LEU A 211 -11.58 -0.29 -12.49
N ASP A 212 -12.79 0.16 -12.22
CA ASP A 212 -13.02 1.54 -11.77
C ASP A 212 -12.79 1.61 -10.25
N LEU A 213 -11.63 2.13 -9.87
CA LEU A 213 -11.27 2.35 -8.48
C LEU A 213 -11.69 3.73 -7.97
N LYS A 214 -12.21 4.59 -8.87
CA LYS A 214 -12.73 5.89 -8.50
C LYS A 214 -14.07 5.71 -7.80
N ARG A 215 -14.16 6.26 -6.60
CA ARG A 215 -15.41 6.29 -5.82
C ARG A 215 -15.51 7.61 -5.08
N ASP A 216 -16.71 7.92 -4.62
CA ASP A 216 -16.93 9.05 -3.75
C ASP A 216 -16.17 8.89 -2.43
N ILE A 217 -15.92 10.00 -1.77
CA ILE A 217 -15.25 10.01 -0.46
C ILE A 217 -16.14 9.26 0.54
N LEU A 218 -15.61 8.17 1.12
CA LEU A 218 -16.28 7.40 2.14
C LEU A 218 -15.80 7.89 3.51
N LEU A 219 -16.61 8.74 4.15
CA LEU A 219 -16.38 9.10 5.54
C LEU A 219 -17.04 8.07 6.45
N PRO A 220 -16.38 7.64 7.55
CA PRO A 220 -17.04 6.84 8.57
C PRO A 220 -18.25 7.57 9.15
N ALA A 221 -19.32 6.81 9.47
CA ALA A 221 -20.45 7.38 10.17
C ALA A 221 -20.07 7.67 11.62
N PHE A 222 -20.11 8.94 12.02
CA PHE A 222 -19.87 9.30 13.42
C PHE A 222 -21.09 8.90 14.30
N PRO A 223 -20.89 8.20 15.43
CA PRO A 223 -22.00 7.82 16.32
C PRO A 223 -22.60 9.06 17.00
N ILE A 224 -23.84 9.40 16.62
CA ILE A 224 -24.55 10.56 17.17
C ILE A 224 -25.44 10.13 18.31
N PRO A 225 -25.51 10.91 19.42
CA PRO A 225 -26.46 10.65 20.51
C PRO A 225 -27.91 10.58 20.01
N PRO A 226 -28.74 9.68 20.54
CA PRO A 226 -30.12 9.51 20.09
C PRO A 226 -30.96 10.80 20.10
N THR A 227 -30.67 11.73 21.01
CA THR A 227 -31.33 13.04 21.14
C THR A 227 -31.11 13.96 19.95
N PHE A 228 -30.08 13.70 19.12
CA PHE A 228 -29.78 14.44 17.89
C PHE A 228 -30.16 13.71 16.62
N LYS A 229 -30.73 12.51 16.70
CA LYS A 229 -31.32 11.78 15.56
C LYS A 229 -32.75 12.26 15.29
N ILE A 230 -32.85 13.51 14.83
CA ILE A 230 -34.14 14.21 14.65
C ILE A 230 -34.58 14.24 13.17
N HIS A 231 -33.69 13.86 12.25
CA HIS A 231 -33.90 13.79 10.80
C HIS A 231 -33.73 12.35 10.32
N ASP A 232 -34.34 12.00 9.19
CA ASP A 232 -34.06 10.74 8.47
C ASP A 232 -32.73 10.76 7.73
N ASP A 233 -32.03 11.89 7.73
CA ASP A 233 -30.73 12.13 7.08
C ASP A 233 -29.62 12.22 8.13
N ASP A 234 -28.70 11.26 8.09
CA ASP A 234 -27.55 11.21 9.00
C ASP A 234 -26.59 12.40 8.84
N VAL A 235 -26.47 13.00 7.65
CA VAL A 235 -25.62 14.17 7.43
C VAL A 235 -26.20 15.40 8.14
N LEU A 236 -27.53 15.56 8.09
CA LEU A 236 -28.22 16.61 8.84
C LEU A 236 -28.12 16.40 10.35
N ASN A 237 -28.26 15.17 10.82
CA ASN A 237 -28.11 14.84 12.24
C ASN A 237 -26.69 15.14 12.74
N GLN A 238 -25.67 14.82 11.94
CA GLN A 238 -24.26 15.17 12.24
C GLN A 238 -24.06 16.68 12.32
N TRP A 239 -24.65 17.43 11.41
CA TRP A 239 -24.57 18.88 11.45
C TRP A 239 -25.26 19.50 12.66
N GLU A 240 -26.45 19.04 13.05
CA GLU A 240 -27.15 19.52 14.26
C GLU A 240 -26.31 19.26 15.53
N TYR A 241 -25.67 18.07 15.58
CA TYR A 241 -24.79 17.74 16.71
C TYR A 241 -23.53 18.60 16.72
N LEU A 242 -22.88 18.81 15.56
CA LEU A 242 -21.74 19.70 15.43
C LEU A 242 -22.09 21.13 15.86
N LYS A 243 -23.23 21.65 15.40
CA LYS A 243 -23.72 22.97 15.79
C LYS A 243 -23.88 23.10 17.31
N HIS A 244 -24.52 22.12 17.95
CA HIS A 244 -24.68 22.08 19.39
C HIS A 244 -23.31 22.11 20.10
N LEU A 245 -22.38 21.25 19.73
CA LEU A 245 -21.06 21.19 20.33
C LEU A 245 -20.26 22.49 20.13
N THR A 246 -20.42 23.12 18.96
CA THR A 246 -19.76 24.39 18.67
C THR A 246 -20.21 25.49 19.61
N PHE A 247 -21.53 25.68 19.82
CA PHE A 247 -22.04 26.71 20.72
C PHE A 247 -21.75 26.39 22.20
N GLU A 248 -21.78 25.13 22.61
CA GLU A 248 -21.36 24.73 23.95
C GLU A 248 -19.85 24.97 24.17
N GLY A 249 -19.05 24.73 23.15
CA GLY A 249 -17.62 25.02 23.19
C GLY A 249 -17.32 26.53 23.18
N ALA A 250 -18.08 27.30 22.40
CA ALA A 250 -17.95 28.75 22.36
C ALA A 250 -18.16 29.38 23.75
N LYS A 251 -19.22 28.96 24.48
CA LYS A 251 -19.49 29.41 25.87
C LYS A 251 -18.35 29.10 26.84
N LYS A 252 -17.54 28.08 26.58
CA LYS A 252 -16.39 27.70 27.41
C LYS A 252 -15.11 28.45 27.05
N ARG A 253 -14.98 28.88 25.80
CA ARG A 253 -13.75 29.45 25.25
C ARG A 253 -13.77 30.97 25.17
N TYR A 254 -14.96 31.57 25.03
CA TYR A 254 -15.13 33.01 25.00
C TYR A 254 -15.80 33.50 26.28
N VAL A 255 -15.36 34.63 26.81
CA VAL A 255 -15.97 35.26 27.98
C VAL A 255 -17.34 35.83 27.60
N ASP A 256 -17.40 36.51 26.46
CA ASP A 256 -18.60 37.06 25.85
C ASP A 256 -18.67 36.64 24.38
N ILE A 257 -19.83 36.19 23.94
CA ILE A 257 -20.10 35.89 22.54
C ILE A 257 -20.93 37.08 22.00
N ASP A 258 -20.27 37.99 21.30
CA ASP A 258 -20.92 39.10 20.64
C ASP A 258 -21.47 38.77 19.27
N ALA A 259 -22.06 39.74 18.58
CA ALA A 259 -22.65 39.53 17.26
C ALA A 259 -21.63 39.11 16.20
N GLU A 260 -20.39 39.52 16.30
CA GLU A 260 -19.30 39.16 15.37
C GLU A 260 -18.93 37.65 15.51
N HIS A 261 -18.84 37.17 16.76
CA HIS A 261 -18.61 35.76 17.02
C HIS A 261 -19.78 34.90 16.49
N GLU A 262 -21.04 35.32 16.76
CA GLU A 262 -22.20 34.56 16.27
C GLU A 262 -22.30 34.52 14.76
N GLU A 263 -22.05 35.63 14.08
CA GLU A 263 -22.03 35.69 12.62
C GLU A 263 -20.98 34.76 12.03
N ARG A 264 -19.76 34.82 12.58
CA ARG A 264 -18.65 33.98 12.12
C ARG A 264 -18.92 32.49 12.35
N ILE A 265 -19.41 32.09 13.52
CA ILE A 265 -19.77 30.69 13.83
C ILE A 265 -20.85 30.21 12.86
N ASN A 266 -21.91 30.99 12.66
CA ASN A 266 -23.01 30.61 11.77
C ASN A 266 -22.55 30.51 10.30
N PHE A 267 -21.70 31.40 9.86
CA PHE A 267 -21.11 31.36 8.50
C PHE A 267 -20.30 30.08 8.28
N GLU A 268 -19.40 29.76 9.21
CA GLU A 268 -18.59 28.52 9.12
C GLU A 268 -19.45 27.26 9.18
N LEU A 269 -20.41 27.18 10.11
CA LEU A 269 -21.33 26.06 10.20
C LEU A 269 -22.18 25.89 8.94
N PHE A 270 -22.63 26.99 8.32
CA PHE A 270 -23.36 26.94 7.06
C PHE A 270 -22.49 26.38 5.92
N THR A 271 -21.24 26.83 5.84
CA THR A 271 -20.27 26.34 4.84
C THR A 271 -19.97 24.86 5.03
N ILE A 272 -19.68 24.44 6.26
CA ILE A 272 -19.44 23.02 6.62
C ILE A 272 -20.64 22.14 6.25
N LYS A 273 -21.88 22.63 6.54
CA LYS A 273 -23.13 21.95 6.17
C LYS A 273 -23.24 21.76 4.66
N THR A 274 -23.08 22.85 3.92
CA THR A 274 -23.23 22.88 2.46
C THR A 274 -22.25 21.94 1.76
N MET A 275 -21.05 21.81 2.31
CA MET A 275 -20.01 20.92 1.79
C MET A 275 -20.08 19.47 2.33
N GLY A 276 -20.96 19.18 3.30
CA GLY A 276 -21.16 17.84 3.84
C GLY A 276 -20.06 17.34 4.78
N PHE A 277 -19.25 18.23 5.38
CA PHE A 277 -18.09 17.84 6.18
C PHE A 277 -18.33 17.81 7.70
N ALA A 278 -19.57 17.95 8.17
CA ALA A 278 -19.87 17.91 9.60
C ALA A 278 -19.35 16.64 10.30
N GLY A 279 -19.53 15.48 9.68
CA GLY A 279 -19.01 14.21 10.19
C GLY A 279 -17.48 14.18 10.30
N TYR A 280 -16.79 14.78 9.35
CA TYR A 280 -15.34 14.88 9.40
C TYR A 280 -14.83 15.67 10.61
N PHE A 281 -15.44 16.82 10.89
CA PHE A 281 -15.12 17.61 12.09
C PHE A 281 -15.38 16.83 13.38
N LEU A 282 -16.48 16.10 13.46
CA LEU A 282 -16.82 15.26 14.63
C LEU A 282 -15.80 14.13 14.83
N ILE A 283 -15.38 13.48 13.77
CA ILE A 283 -14.36 12.41 13.82
C ILE A 283 -13.03 12.97 14.32
N VAL A 284 -12.57 14.09 13.76
CA VAL A 284 -11.30 14.71 14.17
C VAL A 284 -11.34 15.16 15.63
N MET A 285 -12.45 15.78 16.04
CA MET A 285 -12.66 16.13 17.46
C MET A 285 -12.57 14.90 18.36
N ASP A 286 -13.20 13.79 17.97
CA ASP A 286 -13.30 12.58 18.79
C ASP A 286 -11.93 11.93 19.01
N PHE A 287 -11.13 11.73 17.97
CA PHE A 287 -9.81 11.12 18.17
C PHE A 287 -8.83 12.04 18.92
N ILE A 288 -8.93 13.37 18.75
CA ILE A 288 -8.17 14.33 19.56
C ILE A 288 -8.57 14.22 21.05
N ARG A 289 -9.88 14.14 21.31
CA ARG A 289 -10.40 13.95 22.67
C ARG A 289 -9.91 12.62 23.25
N ALA A 290 -10.05 11.53 22.51
CA ALA A 290 -9.58 10.21 22.92
C ALA A 290 -8.08 10.21 23.26
N GLY A 291 -7.25 10.84 22.43
CA GLY A 291 -5.82 11.00 22.72
C GLY A 291 -5.57 11.72 24.04
N ARG A 292 -6.28 12.85 24.29
CA ARG A 292 -6.16 13.58 25.55
C ARG A 292 -6.64 12.78 26.76
N ASP A 293 -7.72 12.04 26.61
CA ASP A 293 -8.28 11.16 27.68
C ASP A 293 -7.31 10.02 28.03
N MET A 294 -6.54 9.53 27.06
CA MET A 294 -5.45 8.58 27.29
C MET A 294 -4.16 9.24 27.86
N GLY A 295 -4.16 10.53 28.07
CA GLY A 295 -3.01 11.28 28.58
C GLY A 295 -1.92 11.55 27.54
N VAL A 296 -2.23 11.43 26.25
CA VAL A 296 -1.34 11.82 25.15
C VAL A 296 -1.42 13.34 24.95
N PHE A 297 -0.29 14.01 24.82
CA PHE A 297 -0.28 15.43 24.48
C PHE A 297 -0.65 15.62 23.01
N VAL A 298 -1.58 16.53 22.76
CA VAL A 298 -2.02 16.90 21.43
C VAL A 298 -1.67 18.34 21.16
N GLY A 299 -1.01 18.61 20.05
CA GLY A 299 -0.60 19.94 19.63
C GLY A 299 -1.77 20.93 19.48
N PRO A 300 -1.48 22.24 19.44
CA PRO A 300 -2.52 23.28 19.38
C PRO A 300 -3.26 23.35 18.04
N GLY A 301 -2.89 22.52 17.09
CA GLY A 301 -3.29 22.58 15.70
C GLY A 301 -2.32 23.41 14.86
N ARG A 302 -2.18 23.07 13.60
CA ARG A 302 -1.31 23.76 12.62
C ARG A 302 -2.00 23.87 11.25
N GLY A 303 -1.38 24.59 10.34
CA GLY A 303 -1.90 24.77 8.99
C GLY A 303 -3.15 25.65 8.93
N SER A 304 -3.98 25.42 7.93
CA SER A 304 -5.16 26.24 7.64
C SER A 304 -6.32 26.03 8.61
N ALA A 305 -6.39 24.89 9.30
CA ALA A 305 -7.45 24.58 10.26
C ALA A 305 -7.51 25.54 11.44
N ALA A 306 -6.38 26.20 11.78
CA ALA A 306 -6.33 27.27 12.78
C ALA A 306 -7.21 28.48 12.43
N GLY A 307 -7.63 28.63 11.17
CA GLY A 307 -8.55 29.68 10.72
C GLY A 307 -10.03 29.41 11.02
N SER A 308 -10.40 28.23 11.57
CA SER A 308 -11.79 27.87 11.86
C SER A 308 -12.16 28.11 13.32
N VAL A 309 -13.20 28.95 13.55
CA VAL A 309 -13.78 29.14 14.88
C VAL A 309 -14.55 27.90 15.34
N VAL A 310 -15.16 27.17 14.43
CA VAL A 310 -15.80 25.88 14.73
C VAL A 310 -14.77 24.89 15.26
N ALA A 311 -13.63 24.72 14.56
CA ALA A 311 -12.54 23.85 15.01
C ALA A 311 -11.97 24.26 16.38
N TYR A 312 -11.86 25.56 16.62
CA TYR A 312 -11.47 26.09 17.92
C TYR A 312 -12.49 25.76 19.01
N CYS A 313 -13.77 26.02 18.79
CA CYS A 313 -14.82 25.79 19.79
C CYS A 313 -14.95 24.32 20.20
N ILE A 314 -14.83 23.38 19.23
CA ILE A 314 -14.95 21.93 19.54
C ILE A 314 -13.62 21.29 19.97
N GLY A 315 -12.54 22.06 20.11
CA GLY A 315 -11.29 21.59 20.68
C GLY A 315 -10.35 20.88 19.70
N ILE A 316 -10.57 21.02 18.41
CA ILE A 316 -9.62 20.56 17.37
C ILE A 316 -8.36 21.41 17.41
N THR A 317 -8.51 22.75 17.47
CA THR A 317 -7.41 23.70 17.60
C THR A 317 -7.45 24.44 18.93
N ASN A 318 -6.29 25.00 19.35
CA ASN A 318 -6.17 25.85 20.52
C ASN A 318 -5.75 27.29 20.14
N ILE A 319 -5.84 27.63 18.86
CA ILE A 319 -5.55 28.96 18.34
C ILE A 319 -6.90 29.65 18.06
N ASP A 320 -7.12 30.79 18.70
CA ASP A 320 -8.34 31.60 18.52
C ASP A 320 -8.29 32.37 17.18
N PRO A 321 -9.07 31.99 16.16
CA PRO A 321 -9.01 32.67 14.87
C PRO A 321 -9.57 34.10 14.91
N MET A 322 -10.50 34.39 15.82
CA MET A 322 -11.04 35.75 15.97
C MET A 322 -9.96 36.73 16.52
N LYS A 323 -9.27 36.29 17.56
CA LYS A 323 -8.18 37.08 18.17
C LYS A 323 -7.05 37.42 17.21
N TYR A 324 -6.72 36.51 16.30
CA TYR A 324 -5.61 36.65 15.36
C TYR A 324 -6.06 37.02 13.93
N ASN A 325 -7.34 37.32 13.70
CA ASN A 325 -7.91 37.67 12.40
C ASN A 325 -7.56 36.65 11.32
N LEU A 326 -7.68 35.35 11.63
CA LEU A 326 -7.42 34.29 10.69
C LEU A 326 -8.62 34.04 9.78
N LEU A 327 -8.34 33.83 8.49
CA LEU A 327 -9.38 33.66 7.46
C LEU A 327 -9.80 32.18 7.35
N PHE A 328 -11.10 31.93 7.50
CA PHE A 328 -11.69 30.59 7.33
C PHE A 328 -11.61 30.10 5.89
N GLU A 329 -11.72 30.99 4.91
CA GLU A 329 -11.71 30.69 3.49
C GLU A 329 -10.37 30.09 3.01
N ARG A 330 -9.29 30.27 3.77
CA ARG A 330 -8.00 29.59 3.56
C ARG A 330 -8.05 28.11 3.92
N PHE A 331 -8.93 27.75 4.84
CA PHE A 331 -9.13 26.38 5.31
C PHE A 331 -10.22 25.67 4.51
N LEU A 332 -11.41 26.27 4.41
CA LEU A 332 -12.55 25.70 3.73
C LEU A 332 -13.18 26.74 2.78
N ASN A 333 -13.15 26.43 1.49
CA ASN A 333 -13.68 27.31 0.45
C ASN A 333 -14.72 26.53 -0.37
N PRO A 334 -15.99 26.98 -0.46
CA PRO A 334 -17.04 26.34 -1.26
C PRO A 334 -16.69 26.16 -2.73
N ASP A 335 -15.83 27.04 -3.28
CA ASP A 335 -15.39 26.98 -4.68
C ASP A 335 -14.37 25.83 -4.94
N ARG A 336 -13.77 25.28 -3.88
CA ARG A 336 -12.87 24.13 -3.94
C ARG A 336 -13.59 22.89 -3.42
N LYS A 337 -13.94 21.98 -4.30
CA LYS A 337 -14.62 20.70 -3.96
C LYS A 337 -13.69 19.66 -3.27
N SER A 338 -12.56 20.08 -2.73
CA SER A 338 -11.64 19.17 -2.01
C SER A 338 -12.02 19.08 -0.53
N MET A 339 -11.82 17.89 0.05
CA MET A 339 -11.94 17.67 1.49
C MET A 339 -10.93 18.57 2.23
N PRO A 340 -11.33 19.22 3.34
CA PRO A 340 -10.40 19.99 4.16
C PRO A 340 -9.35 19.08 4.79
N ASP A 341 -8.16 19.61 4.96
CA ASP A 341 -7.04 18.93 5.62
C ASP A 341 -6.84 19.51 7.03
N ILE A 342 -6.98 18.66 8.05
CA ILE A 342 -6.77 19.03 9.45
C ILE A 342 -5.54 18.26 9.96
N ASP A 343 -4.43 18.96 10.02
CA ASP A 343 -3.18 18.45 10.58
C ASP A 343 -3.24 18.39 12.11
N THR A 344 -3.01 17.21 12.68
CA THR A 344 -3.00 17.01 14.13
C THR A 344 -1.71 16.31 14.56
N ASP A 345 -1.02 16.90 15.51
CA ASP A 345 0.22 16.36 16.07
C ASP A 345 -0.06 15.70 17.42
N PHE A 346 0.36 14.44 17.56
CA PHE A 346 0.29 13.68 18.80
C PHE A 346 1.69 13.40 19.32
N ASP A 347 1.86 13.43 20.65
CA ASP A 347 3.10 13.01 21.29
C ASP A 347 3.31 11.50 21.10
N ASP A 348 4.53 11.12 20.72
CA ASP A 348 4.93 9.71 20.62
C ASP A 348 5.37 9.21 21.99
N ARG A 349 4.49 8.47 22.67
CA ARG A 349 4.85 7.72 23.86
C ARG A 349 5.20 6.31 23.45
N SER A 350 6.47 6.05 23.26
CA SER A 350 7.04 4.75 22.96
C SER A 350 7.08 3.79 24.16
N GLU A 351 6.25 3.97 25.19
CA GLU A 351 6.14 3.08 26.34
C GLU A 351 4.88 2.21 26.26
#